data_d51b5eac28b6eb93345da436bf0c0e64
#
_entry.id   d51b5eac28b6eb93345da436bf0c0e64
#
_cell.length_a   1.000
_cell.length_b   1.000
_cell.length_c   1.000
_cell.angle_alpha   90.00
_cell.angle_beta   90.00
_cell.angle_gamma   90.00
#
_symmetry.space_group_name_H-M   'P 1'
#
loop_
_entity.id
_entity.type
_entity.pdbx_description
1 polymer ?
#
loop_
_entity_poly.entity_id
_entity_poly.type
_entity_poly.pdbx_seq_one_letter_code
_entity_poly.pdbx_strand_id
1 'polypeptide(L)'
;YYYQVKQLDKPDKNKAIKAEIQAIYDYHKGNYGYRRIYLELRNRGFIINHKKVQRLMKELGLTARIRRKRKYASYKGEVGKKADNLIKRQFEGSKPYEKCYTDVTEFALPEGKLYLSPVLDGYNSEIIDFTLSRSPDLKQVQTMLAKAFPADSYSGTILHSDQGWQYQHQSYHYFLETKGIRPSMSRKGNSPDNGMMESFFGILKSEMFYGFEKSYQSLDELEEAITDYIFYYNNKRIKAKLKHTKISSEEISDGRKYSLLFLCVKVEVSC
;
A
#
# COMPACT_ATOMS: atom_id res chain seq x y z
N TYR A 1 48.71 -20.12 1.42
CA TYR A 1 48.74 -19.25 0.22
C TYR A 1 48.14 -19.98 -0.99
N TYR A 2 48.74 -21.10 -1.46
CA TYR A 2 48.27 -21.87 -2.65
C TYR A 2 46.83 -22.39 -2.53
N TYR A 3 46.38 -22.78 -1.35
CA TYR A 3 45.00 -23.22 -1.12
C TYR A 3 44.00 -22.07 -1.29
N GLN A 4 44.35 -20.87 -0.83
CA GLN A 4 43.50 -19.69 -0.98
C GLN A 4 43.43 -19.23 -2.44
N VAL A 5 44.52 -19.24 -3.18
CA VAL A 5 44.56 -18.92 -4.62
C VAL A 5 43.69 -19.90 -5.42
N LYS A 6 43.81 -21.22 -5.17
CA LYS A 6 42.94 -22.22 -5.79
C LYS A 6 41.44 -22.09 -5.45
N GLN A 7 41.11 -21.46 -4.31
CA GLN A 7 39.71 -21.15 -3.96
C GLN A 7 39.15 -19.96 -4.75
N LEU A 8 40.00 -18.97 -5.10
CA LEU A 8 39.65 -17.81 -5.91
C LEU A 8 39.32 -18.19 -7.37
N ASP A 9 40.02 -19.20 -7.90
CA ASP A 9 39.81 -19.68 -9.28
C ASP A 9 38.59 -20.59 -9.44
N LYS A 10 37.91 -20.97 -8.34
CA LYS A 10 36.72 -21.81 -8.43
C LYS A 10 35.50 -20.98 -8.87
N PRO A 11 34.72 -21.48 -9.84
CA PRO A 11 33.50 -20.81 -10.24
C PRO A 11 32.55 -20.67 -9.04
N ASP A 12 31.98 -19.47 -8.87
CA ASP A 12 31.06 -19.20 -7.77
C ASP A 12 29.81 -20.07 -7.90
N LYS A 13 29.68 -21.08 -7.02
CA LYS A 13 28.53 -21.99 -6.94
C LYS A 13 27.19 -21.26 -6.74
N ASN A 14 27.22 -20.02 -6.32
CA ASN A 14 26.03 -19.20 -6.08
C ASN A 14 25.77 -18.17 -7.19
N LYS A 15 26.54 -18.18 -8.30
CA LYS A 15 26.43 -17.18 -9.38
C LYS A 15 24.99 -17.03 -9.89
N ALA A 16 24.33 -18.13 -10.19
CA ALA A 16 22.94 -18.11 -10.67
C ALA A 16 21.96 -17.54 -9.63
N ILE A 17 22.10 -17.94 -8.35
CA ILE A 17 21.25 -17.42 -7.26
C ILE A 17 21.55 -15.94 -6.99
N LYS A 18 22.80 -15.49 -7.07
CA LYS A 18 23.17 -14.07 -6.91
C LYS A 18 22.55 -13.23 -8.02
N ALA A 19 22.59 -13.68 -9.27
CA ALA A 19 21.96 -13.01 -10.39
C ALA A 19 20.45 -12.87 -10.19
N GLU A 20 19.79 -13.92 -9.70
CA GLU A 20 18.35 -13.90 -9.42
C GLU A 20 18.00 -12.96 -8.26
N ILE A 21 18.80 -12.95 -7.19
CA ILE A 21 18.65 -11.99 -6.07
C ILE A 21 18.78 -10.56 -6.58
N GLN A 22 19.75 -10.29 -7.45
CA GLN A 22 19.96 -8.96 -8.04
C GLN A 22 18.75 -8.57 -8.90
N ALA A 23 18.27 -9.45 -9.78
CA ALA A 23 17.11 -9.20 -10.63
C ALA A 23 15.84 -8.90 -9.82
N ILE A 24 15.59 -9.66 -8.75
CA ILE A 24 14.46 -9.39 -7.84
C ILE A 24 14.62 -8.03 -7.15
N TYR A 25 15.82 -7.73 -6.66
CA TYR A 25 16.11 -6.49 -5.96
C TYR A 25 15.88 -5.27 -6.87
N ASP A 26 16.36 -5.32 -8.11
CA ASP A 26 16.22 -4.25 -9.11
C ASP A 26 14.77 -4.09 -9.55
N TYR A 27 14.07 -5.20 -9.83
CA TYR A 27 12.64 -5.18 -10.18
C TYR A 27 11.78 -4.48 -9.13
N HIS A 28 12.10 -4.67 -7.85
CA HIS A 28 11.43 -4.03 -6.72
C HIS A 28 12.11 -2.72 -6.27
N LYS A 29 12.96 -2.12 -7.13
CA LYS A 29 13.60 -0.81 -6.92
C LYS A 29 14.31 -0.68 -5.56
N GLY A 30 14.94 -1.76 -5.06
CA GLY A 30 15.64 -1.78 -3.79
C GLY A 30 14.74 -1.79 -2.52
N ASN A 31 13.43 -1.98 -2.68
CA ASN A 31 12.48 -1.96 -1.57
C ASN A 31 12.40 -3.29 -0.80
N TYR A 32 13.00 -4.36 -1.35
CA TYR A 32 12.95 -5.68 -0.73
C TYR A 32 14.19 -5.99 0.12
N GLY A 33 13.97 -6.30 1.39
CA GLY A 33 14.97 -6.94 2.23
C GLY A 33 14.97 -8.47 2.06
N TYR A 34 15.96 -9.13 2.65
CA TYR A 34 16.20 -10.57 2.49
C TYR A 34 14.96 -11.46 2.71
N ARG A 35 14.03 -11.06 3.60
CA ARG A 35 12.81 -11.85 3.87
C ARG A 35 11.87 -11.88 2.67
N ARG A 36 11.68 -10.74 1.98
CA ARG A 36 10.84 -10.68 0.78
C ARG A 36 11.53 -11.29 -0.42
N ILE A 37 12.84 -11.07 -0.59
CA ILE A 37 13.63 -11.73 -1.64
C ILE A 37 13.60 -13.25 -1.45
N TYR A 38 13.72 -13.74 -0.22
CA TYR A 38 13.56 -15.17 0.10
C TYR A 38 12.19 -15.72 -0.32
N LEU A 39 11.10 -15.00 0.01
CA LEU A 39 9.75 -15.40 -0.37
C LEU A 39 9.58 -15.41 -1.89
N GLU A 40 10.10 -14.40 -2.58
CA GLU A 40 10.03 -14.32 -4.04
C GLU A 40 10.83 -15.45 -4.72
N LEU A 41 12.03 -15.76 -4.22
CA LEU A 41 12.82 -16.91 -4.70
C LEU A 41 12.05 -18.22 -4.51
N ARG A 42 11.35 -18.40 -3.39
CA ARG A 42 10.51 -19.57 -3.18
C ARG A 42 9.32 -19.63 -4.14
N ASN A 43 8.67 -18.49 -4.41
CA ASN A 43 7.60 -18.40 -5.41
C ASN A 43 8.10 -18.77 -6.82
N ARG A 44 9.38 -18.50 -7.12
CA ARG A 44 10.05 -18.90 -8.37
C ARG A 44 10.56 -20.34 -8.35
N GLY A 45 10.28 -21.13 -7.31
CA GLY A 45 10.65 -22.54 -7.19
C GLY A 45 12.05 -22.81 -6.62
N PHE A 46 12.78 -21.80 -6.16
CA PHE A 46 14.10 -22.02 -5.56
C PHE A 46 13.99 -22.60 -4.14
N ILE A 47 14.68 -23.71 -3.91
CA ILE A 47 14.83 -24.31 -2.56
C ILE A 47 16.08 -23.70 -1.91
N ILE A 48 15.86 -22.69 -1.09
CA ILE A 48 16.95 -21.93 -0.45
C ILE A 48 16.59 -21.57 1.00
N ASN A 49 17.58 -21.43 1.87
CA ASN A 49 17.39 -20.97 3.24
C ASN A 49 17.49 -19.43 3.30
N HIS A 50 16.62 -18.79 4.08
CA HIS A 50 16.62 -17.33 4.27
C HIS A 50 17.94 -16.76 4.80
N LYS A 51 18.67 -17.52 5.66
CA LYS A 51 20.03 -17.13 6.12
C LYS A 51 21.03 -17.07 4.96
N LYS A 52 20.91 -18.00 3.99
CA LYS A 52 21.75 -17.98 2.79
C LYS A 52 21.44 -16.75 1.93
N VAL A 53 20.16 -16.40 1.74
CA VAL A 53 19.75 -15.20 0.99
C VAL A 53 20.31 -13.93 1.68
N GLN A 54 20.20 -13.83 3.01
CA GLN A 54 20.73 -12.71 3.77
C GLN A 54 22.26 -12.55 3.59
N ARG A 55 23.00 -13.67 3.63
CA ARG A 55 24.45 -13.67 3.39
C ARG A 55 24.80 -13.22 1.97
N LEU A 56 24.11 -13.77 0.95
CA LEU A 56 24.37 -13.44 -0.45
C LEU A 56 24.04 -11.96 -0.75
N MET A 57 22.95 -11.42 -0.19
CA MET A 57 22.64 -9.99 -0.30
C MET A 57 23.77 -9.12 0.30
N LYS A 58 24.31 -9.53 1.46
CA LYS A 58 25.45 -8.82 2.08
C LYS A 58 26.69 -8.87 1.19
N GLU A 59 27.00 -10.01 0.58
CA GLU A 59 28.10 -10.18 -0.38
C GLU A 59 27.91 -9.29 -1.62
N LEU A 60 26.68 -9.08 -2.08
CA LEU A 60 26.32 -8.20 -3.20
C LEU A 60 26.20 -6.71 -2.80
N GLY A 61 26.37 -6.35 -1.52
CA GLY A 61 26.19 -4.99 -1.03
C GLY A 61 24.73 -4.50 -1.06
N LEU A 62 23.75 -5.40 -1.16
CA LEU A 62 22.35 -5.06 -1.29
C LEU A 62 21.69 -4.84 0.07
N THR A 63 21.11 -3.66 0.26
CA THR A 63 20.38 -3.29 1.48
C THR A 63 19.01 -2.72 1.13
N ALA A 64 17.96 -3.14 1.87
CA ALA A 64 16.64 -2.56 1.68
C ALA A 64 16.60 -1.11 2.16
N ARG A 65 15.74 -0.31 1.54
CA ARG A 65 15.43 1.04 2.03
C ARG A 65 14.85 0.98 3.43
N ILE A 66 15.38 1.81 4.32
CA ILE A 66 14.93 1.90 5.71
C ILE A 66 14.00 3.10 5.84
N ARG A 67 12.78 2.87 6.36
CA ARG A 67 11.84 3.93 6.69
C ARG A 67 12.45 4.85 7.76
N ARG A 68 12.62 6.14 7.44
CA ARG A 68 13.03 7.14 8.43
C ARG A 68 11.82 7.55 9.28
N LYS A 69 11.97 7.53 10.61
CA LYS A 69 10.96 8.08 11.51
C LYS A 69 10.88 9.60 11.28
N ARG A 70 9.70 10.12 10.98
CA ARG A 70 9.44 11.57 10.94
C ARG A 70 8.56 11.94 12.11
N LYS A 71 8.73 13.16 12.67
CA LYS A 71 7.84 13.71 13.67
C LYS A 71 6.49 13.98 12.99
N TYR A 72 5.43 13.50 13.59
CA TYR A 72 4.06 13.72 13.13
C TYR A 72 3.46 14.90 13.90
N ALA A 73 2.77 15.81 13.21
CA ALA A 73 1.97 16.88 13.78
C ALA A 73 0.50 16.62 13.42
N SER A 74 -0.35 16.41 14.43
CA SER A 74 -1.79 16.23 14.21
C SER A 74 -2.50 17.56 14.18
N TYR A 75 -3.51 17.69 13.30
CA TYR A 75 -4.42 18.84 13.26
C TYR A 75 -5.33 18.86 14.50
N LYS A 76 -5.48 20.05 15.12
CA LYS A 76 -6.34 20.28 16.28
C LYS A 76 -7.60 21.04 15.85
N GLY A 77 -8.54 20.39 15.18
CA GLY A 77 -9.84 20.97 14.85
C GLY A 77 -10.98 20.19 15.52
N GLU A 78 -12.02 20.86 15.96
CA GLU A 78 -13.26 20.24 16.45
C GLU A 78 -14.43 20.82 15.67
N VAL A 79 -15.01 20.02 14.75
CA VAL A 79 -16.26 20.40 14.07
C VAL A 79 -16.99 19.13 13.66
N GLY A 80 -18.19 18.86 14.23
CA GLY A 80 -19.12 17.85 13.71
C GLY A 80 -19.35 16.60 14.59
N LYS A 81 -20.04 15.60 14.01
CA LYS A 81 -20.45 14.36 14.67
C LYS A 81 -19.28 13.36 14.75
N LYS A 82 -18.97 12.91 15.96
CA LYS A 82 -17.95 11.88 16.20
C LYS A 82 -18.58 10.52 16.37
N ALA A 83 -17.95 9.48 15.81
CA ALA A 83 -18.34 8.10 16.02
C ALA A 83 -17.43 7.42 17.06
N ASP A 84 -17.93 6.38 17.72
CA ASP A 84 -17.16 5.58 18.67
C ASP A 84 -16.07 4.76 17.98
N ASN A 85 -15.00 4.44 18.70
CA ASN A 85 -13.97 3.53 18.22
C ASN A 85 -14.44 2.07 18.34
N LEU A 86 -14.96 1.52 17.23
CA LEU A 86 -15.43 0.14 17.16
C LEU A 86 -14.29 -0.86 16.92
N ILE A 87 -13.14 -0.41 16.40
CA ILE A 87 -11.99 -1.28 16.05
C ILE A 87 -11.20 -1.72 17.29
N LYS A 88 -11.02 -0.82 18.25
CA LYS A 88 -10.27 -1.10 19.52
C LYS A 88 -8.92 -1.78 19.28
N ARG A 89 -8.21 -1.36 18.20
CA ARG A 89 -6.92 -1.91 17.72
C ARG A 89 -6.95 -3.37 17.24
N GLN A 90 -8.14 -3.93 17.05
CA GLN A 90 -8.30 -5.22 16.37
C GLN A 90 -8.45 -4.97 14.86
N PHE A 91 -7.33 -4.70 14.20
CA PHE A 91 -7.32 -4.18 12.84
C PHE A 91 -7.68 -5.22 11.76
N GLU A 92 -7.45 -6.49 12.00
CA GLU A 92 -7.65 -7.53 11.00
C GLU A 92 -9.14 -7.86 10.85
N GLY A 93 -9.62 -7.89 9.61
CA GLY A 93 -10.94 -8.43 9.26
C GLY A 93 -10.86 -9.94 9.02
N SER A 94 -11.93 -10.68 9.30
CA SER A 94 -12.03 -12.11 9.03
C SER A 94 -12.45 -12.41 7.58
N LYS A 95 -13.05 -11.43 6.91
CA LYS A 95 -13.51 -11.48 5.52
C LYS A 95 -13.35 -10.12 4.82
N PRO A 96 -13.36 -10.08 3.48
CA PRO A 96 -13.35 -8.83 2.72
C PRO A 96 -14.47 -7.89 3.17
N TYR A 97 -14.18 -6.59 3.19
CA TYR A 97 -15.11 -5.51 3.56
C TYR A 97 -15.64 -5.56 5.00
N GLU A 98 -15.15 -6.45 5.88
CA GLU A 98 -15.58 -6.44 7.28
C GLU A 98 -15.10 -5.20 8.02
N LYS A 99 -13.82 -4.86 7.85
CA LYS A 99 -13.20 -3.67 8.43
C LYS A 99 -12.41 -2.94 7.34
N CYS A 100 -12.85 -1.75 7.01
CA CYS A 100 -12.19 -0.88 6.06
C CYS A 100 -11.61 0.34 6.77
N TYR A 101 -10.53 0.90 6.22
CA TYR A 101 -9.80 2.01 6.80
C TYR A 101 -9.62 3.11 5.76
N THR A 102 -9.76 4.35 6.18
CA THR A 102 -9.54 5.53 5.32
C THR A 102 -8.84 6.64 6.08
N ASP A 103 -8.10 7.44 5.35
CA ASP A 103 -7.42 8.64 5.84
C ASP A 103 -6.97 9.48 4.64
N VAL A 104 -6.62 10.73 4.84
CA VAL A 104 -6.08 11.60 3.79
C VAL A 104 -4.61 11.89 4.07
N THR A 105 -3.77 11.73 3.05
CA THR A 105 -2.36 12.08 3.16
C THR A 105 -1.93 13.07 2.08
N GLU A 106 -1.04 13.98 2.43
CA GLU A 106 -0.50 15.03 1.58
C GLU A 106 0.85 14.64 0.99
N PHE A 107 1.08 14.98 -0.28
CA PHE A 107 2.37 14.99 -0.97
C PHE A 107 2.64 16.43 -1.41
N ALA A 108 3.79 16.97 -1.07
CA ALA A 108 4.16 18.33 -1.42
C ALA A 108 5.35 18.35 -2.38
N LEU A 109 5.18 19.02 -3.51
CA LEU A 109 6.23 19.40 -4.46
C LEU A 109 6.38 20.92 -4.50
N PRO A 110 7.44 21.47 -5.07
CA PRO A 110 7.56 22.93 -5.25
C PRO A 110 6.39 23.56 -6.02
N GLU A 111 5.79 22.82 -6.96
CA GLU A 111 4.66 23.26 -7.77
C GLU A 111 3.34 23.33 -6.98
N GLY A 112 3.20 22.53 -5.91
CA GLY A 112 1.97 22.47 -5.14
C GLY A 112 1.81 21.20 -4.32
N LYS A 113 0.55 20.88 -3.98
CA LYS A 113 0.21 19.75 -3.14
C LYS A 113 -0.73 18.79 -3.86
N LEU A 114 -0.55 17.49 -3.59
CA LEU A 114 -1.47 16.45 -4.02
C LEU A 114 -1.93 15.67 -2.78
N TYR A 115 -3.22 15.41 -2.70
CA TYR A 115 -3.86 14.72 -1.58
C TYR A 115 -4.38 13.37 -2.05
N LEU A 116 -4.02 12.30 -1.35
CA LEU A 116 -4.48 10.94 -1.60
C LEU A 116 -5.45 10.53 -0.50
N SER A 117 -6.66 10.09 -0.90
CA SER A 117 -7.68 9.52 -0.04
C SER A 117 -8.01 8.11 -0.50
N PRO A 118 -7.47 7.05 0.13
CA PRO A 118 -7.75 5.65 -0.20
C PRO A 118 -8.72 5.02 0.79
N VAL A 119 -9.32 3.88 0.38
CA VAL A 119 -9.95 2.90 1.27
C VAL A 119 -9.12 1.63 1.27
N LEU A 120 -8.70 1.18 2.45
CA LEU A 120 -7.90 -0.02 2.66
C LEU A 120 -8.76 -1.11 3.33
N ASP A 121 -8.74 -2.33 2.78
CA ASP A 121 -9.38 -3.50 3.38
C ASP A 121 -8.49 -4.10 4.49
N GLY A 122 -9.04 -4.26 5.68
CA GLY A 122 -8.35 -4.87 6.83
C GLY A 122 -8.11 -6.36 6.69
N TYR A 123 -8.82 -7.04 5.80
CA TYR A 123 -8.67 -8.48 5.56
C TYR A 123 -7.33 -8.81 4.87
N ASN A 124 -7.06 -8.21 3.73
CA ASN A 124 -5.87 -8.50 2.93
C ASN A 124 -4.93 -7.30 2.76
N SER A 125 -5.24 -6.16 3.38
CA SER A 125 -4.55 -4.88 3.25
C SER A 125 -4.50 -4.36 1.80
N GLU A 126 -5.50 -4.66 0.98
CA GLU A 126 -5.66 -4.16 -0.38
C GLU A 126 -6.20 -2.73 -0.35
N ILE A 127 -5.77 -1.88 -1.26
CA ILE A 127 -6.45 -0.61 -1.53
C ILE A 127 -7.61 -0.90 -2.46
N ILE A 128 -8.83 -0.80 -1.93
CA ILE A 128 -10.08 -1.07 -2.66
C ILE A 128 -10.26 -0.06 -3.78
N ASP A 129 -10.17 1.22 -3.43
CA ASP A 129 -10.16 2.35 -4.36
C ASP A 129 -9.52 3.57 -3.72
N PHE A 130 -9.26 4.61 -4.51
CA PHE A 130 -8.68 5.86 -4.04
C PHE A 130 -9.06 7.03 -4.93
N THR A 131 -8.87 8.24 -4.40
CA THR A 131 -8.93 9.48 -5.19
C THR A 131 -7.70 10.33 -4.92
N LEU A 132 -7.26 11.03 -5.97
CA LEU A 132 -6.23 12.06 -5.90
C LEU A 132 -6.88 13.42 -6.18
N SER A 133 -6.48 14.45 -5.45
CA SER A 133 -7.00 15.83 -5.59
C SER A 133 -5.90 16.84 -5.27
N ARG A 134 -5.99 18.02 -5.87
CA ARG A 134 -5.08 19.13 -5.57
C ARG A 134 -5.53 19.96 -4.36
N SER A 135 -6.73 19.67 -3.83
CA SER A 135 -7.26 20.25 -2.61
C SER A 135 -7.89 19.18 -1.71
N PRO A 136 -7.74 19.28 -0.37
CA PRO A 136 -8.33 18.32 0.58
C PRO A 136 -9.79 18.71 0.84
N ASP A 137 -10.67 18.50 -0.12
CA ASP A 137 -12.07 18.86 -0.03
C ASP A 137 -12.98 17.66 0.27
N LEU A 138 -14.22 17.93 0.62
CA LEU A 138 -15.23 16.93 0.93
C LEU A 138 -15.58 16.08 -0.33
N LYS A 139 -15.54 16.71 -1.51
CA LYS A 139 -15.82 16.06 -2.79
C LYS A 139 -14.84 14.91 -3.06
N GLN A 140 -13.56 15.09 -2.71
CA GLN A 140 -12.56 14.03 -2.82
C GLN A 140 -12.98 12.78 -2.03
N VAL A 141 -13.37 12.95 -0.77
CA VAL A 141 -13.80 11.83 0.09
C VAL A 141 -15.10 11.20 -0.42
N GLN A 142 -16.07 12.00 -0.83
CA GLN A 142 -17.33 11.50 -1.39
C GLN A 142 -17.11 10.68 -2.68
N THR A 143 -16.27 11.16 -3.57
CA THR A 143 -15.91 10.45 -4.82
C THR A 143 -15.21 9.13 -4.50
N MET A 144 -14.27 9.13 -3.55
CA MET A 144 -13.57 7.94 -3.09
C MET A 144 -14.55 6.90 -2.51
N LEU A 145 -15.47 7.33 -1.65
CA LEU A 145 -16.49 6.44 -1.07
C LEU A 145 -17.40 5.82 -2.14
N ALA A 146 -17.86 6.61 -3.11
CA ALA A 146 -18.71 6.12 -4.20
C ALA A 146 -17.99 5.06 -5.06
N LYS A 147 -16.71 5.24 -5.29
CA LYS A 147 -15.88 4.27 -6.02
C LYS A 147 -15.59 3.00 -5.21
N ALA A 148 -15.26 3.16 -3.91
CA ALA A 148 -14.91 2.04 -3.05
C ALA A 148 -16.12 1.16 -2.68
N PHE A 149 -17.33 1.76 -2.64
CA PHE A 149 -18.57 1.09 -2.25
C PHE A 149 -19.67 1.22 -3.30
N PRO A 150 -19.50 0.65 -4.51
CA PRO A 150 -20.45 0.80 -5.62
C PRO A 150 -21.76 0.02 -5.41
N ALA A 151 -21.77 -1.10 -4.68
CA ALA A 151 -22.98 -1.87 -4.43
C ALA A 151 -23.98 -1.11 -3.53
N ASP A 152 -25.24 -1.51 -3.57
CA ASP A 152 -26.32 -0.83 -2.83
C ASP A 152 -26.21 -1.01 -1.32
N SER A 153 -25.66 -2.12 -0.84
CA SER A 153 -25.52 -2.39 0.58
C SER A 153 -24.20 -3.07 0.95
N TYR A 154 -23.63 -2.62 2.08
CA TYR A 154 -22.44 -3.18 2.74
C TYR A 154 -22.73 -3.44 4.23
N SER A 155 -23.86 -4.06 4.50
CA SER A 155 -24.29 -4.38 5.88
C SER A 155 -23.23 -5.20 6.62
N GLY A 156 -22.86 -4.73 7.82
CA GLY A 156 -21.82 -5.33 8.65
C GLY A 156 -20.43 -4.76 8.46
N THR A 157 -20.19 -3.95 7.42
CA THR A 157 -18.94 -3.26 7.21
C THR A 157 -18.73 -2.16 8.26
N ILE A 158 -17.51 -2.05 8.77
CA ILE A 158 -17.05 -0.93 9.59
C ILE A 158 -16.06 -0.12 8.77
N LEU A 159 -16.30 1.18 8.58
CA LEU A 159 -15.31 2.09 8.00
C LEU A 159 -14.72 2.95 9.10
N HIS A 160 -13.41 2.77 9.34
CA HIS A 160 -12.64 3.46 10.36
C HIS A 160 -11.80 4.59 9.77
N SER A 161 -11.86 5.76 10.40
CA SER A 161 -11.10 6.95 10.03
C SER A 161 -10.46 7.62 11.26
N ASP A 162 -9.66 8.65 11.03
CA ASP A 162 -9.32 9.61 12.06
C ASP A 162 -10.50 10.57 12.35
N GLN A 163 -10.27 11.60 13.19
CA GLN A 163 -11.26 12.65 13.47
C GLN A 163 -11.09 13.85 12.52
N GLY A 164 -10.66 13.66 11.29
CA GLY A 164 -10.60 14.73 10.29
C GLY A 164 -11.98 15.35 10.04
N TRP A 165 -12.04 16.65 9.76
CA TRP A 165 -13.31 17.38 9.56
C TRP A 165 -14.19 16.77 8.47
N GLN A 166 -13.59 16.23 7.41
CA GLN A 166 -14.29 15.57 6.30
C GLN A 166 -15.08 14.34 6.74
N TYR A 167 -14.60 13.61 7.74
CA TYR A 167 -15.25 12.41 8.30
C TYR A 167 -16.29 12.74 9.36
N GLN A 168 -16.28 13.96 9.89
CA GLN A 168 -17.29 14.46 10.83
C GLN A 168 -18.48 15.14 10.11
N HIS A 169 -18.38 15.34 8.79
CA HIS A 169 -19.39 16.03 8.00
C HIS A 169 -20.65 15.17 7.83
N GLN A 170 -21.83 15.81 7.85
CA GLN A 170 -23.13 15.12 7.76
C GLN A 170 -23.28 14.26 6.52
N SER A 171 -22.80 14.72 5.35
CA SER A 171 -22.88 13.96 4.10
C SER A 171 -22.04 12.67 4.11
N TYR A 172 -20.93 12.64 4.86
CA TYR A 172 -20.16 11.41 5.07
C TYR A 172 -20.99 10.38 5.84
N HIS A 173 -21.59 10.78 6.96
CA HIS A 173 -22.45 9.90 7.77
C HIS A 173 -23.69 9.44 7.01
N TYR A 174 -24.32 10.35 6.25
CA TYR A 174 -25.47 10.01 5.40
C TYR A 174 -25.12 8.94 4.35
N PHE A 175 -23.99 9.10 3.65
CA PHE A 175 -23.53 8.08 2.70
C PHE A 175 -23.33 6.72 3.37
N LEU A 176 -22.66 6.66 4.52
CA LEU A 176 -22.44 5.40 5.22
C LEU A 176 -23.74 4.75 5.68
N GLU A 177 -24.67 5.54 6.18
CA GLU A 177 -25.99 5.08 6.61
C GLU A 177 -26.78 4.47 5.44
N THR A 178 -26.83 5.15 4.28
CA THR A 178 -27.52 4.65 3.09
C THR A 178 -26.92 3.33 2.57
N LYS A 179 -25.63 3.07 2.81
CA LYS A 179 -24.94 1.84 2.42
C LYS A 179 -24.93 0.77 3.52
N GLY A 180 -25.48 1.06 4.71
CA GLY A 180 -25.45 0.16 5.87
C GLY A 180 -24.06 -0.03 6.49
N ILE A 181 -23.14 0.91 6.24
CA ILE A 181 -21.78 0.92 6.76
C ILE A 181 -21.76 1.62 8.12
N ARG A 182 -21.12 1.00 9.11
CA ARG A 182 -20.98 1.59 10.44
C ARG A 182 -19.73 2.47 10.50
N PRO A 183 -19.87 3.78 10.81
CA PRO A 183 -18.71 4.64 11.05
C PRO A 183 -17.97 4.25 12.33
N SER A 184 -16.67 4.36 12.31
CA SER A 184 -15.79 4.21 13.49
C SER A 184 -14.68 5.24 13.40
N MET A 185 -14.30 5.86 14.53
CA MET A 185 -13.26 6.89 14.56
C MET A 185 -12.20 6.60 15.62
N SER A 186 -10.96 6.97 15.31
CA SER A 186 -9.86 6.96 16.26
C SER A 186 -10.17 7.89 17.44
N ARG A 187 -9.66 7.56 18.62
CA ARG A 187 -9.73 8.47 19.77
C ARG A 187 -8.87 9.71 19.52
N LYS A 188 -9.29 10.86 20.08
CA LYS A 188 -8.58 12.15 19.91
C LYS A 188 -7.12 12.01 20.34
N GLY A 189 -6.20 12.41 19.46
CA GLY A 189 -4.75 12.39 19.71
C GLY A 189 -4.13 10.98 19.81
N ASN A 190 -4.87 9.93 19.45
CA ASN A 190 -4.39 8.55 19.54
C ASN A 190 -4.13 7.96 18.15
N SER A 191 -3.03 8.40 17.53
CA SER A 191 -2.61 7.97 16.19
C SER A 191 -2.50 6.43 16.03
N PRO A 192 -2.10 5.64 17.07
CA PRO A 192 -2.09 4.19 16.95
C PRO A 192 -3.45 3.54 16.64
N ASP A 193 -4.56 4.26 16.85
CA ASP A 193 -5.89 3.74 16.52
C ASP A 193 -6.12 3.69 15.00
N ASN A 194 -5.39 4.49 14.19
CA ASN A 194 -5.39 4.44 12.72
C ASN A 194 -4.14 3.74 12.12
N GLY A 195 -3.58 2.78 12.84
CA GLY A 195 -2.29 2.14 12.51
C GLY A 195 -2.22 1.47 11.14
N MET A 196 -3.36 1.03 10.56
CA MET A 196 -3.41 0.47 9.21
C MET A 196 -3.06 1.52 8.15
N MET A 197 -3.69 2.70 8.22
CA MET A 197 -3.45 3.80 7.29
C MET A 197 -2.06 4.41 7.48
N GLU A 198 -1.61 4.60 8.73
CA GLU A 198 -0.25 5.06 9.02
C GLU A 198 0.81 4.10 8.45
N SER A 199 0.58 2.79 8.56
CA SER A 199 1.47 1.77 7.99
C SER A 199 1.50 1.86 6.46
N PHE A 200 0.34 1.92 5.81
CA PHE A 200 0.24 2.04 4.36
C PHE A 200 0.93 3.32 3.84
N PHE A 201 0.59 4.48 4.39
CA PHE A 201 1.20 5.75 3.97
C PHE A 201 2.70 5.79 4.22
N GLY A 202 3.13 5.21 5.33
CA GLY A 202 4.55 5.11 5.61
C GLY A 202 5.31 4.23 4.62
N ILE A 203 4.71 3.15 4.14
CA ILE A 203 5.27 2.28 3.11
C ILE A 203 5.28 3.01 1.77
N LEU A 204 4.14 3.51 1.31
CA LEU A 204 3.98 4.23 0.06
C LEU A 204 5.00 5.37 -0.05
N LYS A 205 5.02 6.28 0.92
CA LYS A 205 5.93 7.44 0.90
C LYS A 205 7.41 7.04 0.96
N SER A 206 7.76 5.97 1.69
CA SER A 206 9.15 5.51 1.77
C SER A 206 9.62 4.81 0.51
N GLU A 207 8.73 4.09 -0.17
CA GLU A 207 9.08 3.29 -1.34
C GLU A 207 9.05 4.08 -2.66
N MET A 208 8.24 5.16 -2.76
CA MET A 208 8.11 5.89 -4.02
C MET A 208 8.25 7.42 -3.93
N PHE A 209 8.16 8.05 -2.75
CA PHE A 209 8.15 9.50 -2.66
C PHE A 209 9.41 10.06 -1.96
N TYR A 210 9.69 9.63 -0.72
CA TYR A 210 10.79 10.22 0.05
C TYR A 210 12.16 9.93 -0.54
N GLY A 211 12.88 11.01 -0.88
CA GLY A 211 14.18 10.98 -1.56
C GLY A 211 14.08 10.96 -3.08
N PHE A 212 12.86 11.00 -3.62
CA PHE A 212 12.57 11.12 -5.05
C PHE A 212 11.77 12.38 -5.38
N GLU A 213 11.54 13.27 -4.41
CA GLU A 213 10.72 14.46 -4.60
C GLU A 213 11.20 15.31 -5.81
N LYS A 214 12.53 15.32 -6.03
CA LYS A 214 13.15 16.06 -7.15
C LYS A 214 13.04 15.35 -8.51
N SER A 215 12.66 14.08 -8.55
CA SER A 215 12.50 13.35 -9.81
C SER A 215 11.15 13.62 -10.46
N TYR A 216 10.17 14.11 -9.71
CA TYR A 216 8.86 14.48 -10.24
C TYR A 216 8.90 15.93 -10.74
N GLN A 217 8.61 16.11 -12.02
CA GLN A 217 8.63 17.42 -12.68
C GLN A 217 7.30 18.15 -12.55
N SER A 218 6.19 17.41 -12.29
CA SER A 218 4.84 17.97 -12.15
C SER A 218 3.99 17.18 -11.16
N LEU A 219 2.87 17.78 -10.75
CA LEU A 219 1.86 17.08 -9.94
C LEU A 219 1.17 15.96 -10.75
N ASP A 220 1.06 16.09 -12.06
CA ASP A 220 0.47 15.07 -12.94
C ASP A 220 1.37 13.82 -13.00
N GLU A 221 2.68 14.00 -13.10
CA GLU A 221 3.65 12.90 -13.04
C GLU A 221 3.62 12.19 -11.68
N LEU A 222 3.47 12.96 -10.59
CA LEU A 222 3.33 12.39 -9.25
C LEU A 222 2.00 11.60 -9.11
N GLU A 223 0.91 12.09 -9.71
CA GLU A 223 -0.40 11.41 -9.71
C GLU A 223 -0.32 10.06 -10.43
N GLU A 224 0.32 10.03 -11.60
CA GLU A 224 0.57 8.78 -12.34
C GLU A 224 1.44 7.81 -11.53
N ALA A 225 2.53 8.30 -10.93
CA ALA A 225 3.42 7.49 -10.12
C ALA A 225 2.74 6.90 -8.87
N ILE A 226 1.83 7.63 -8.21
CA ILE A 226 1.05 7.12 -7.09
C ILE A 226 0.07 6.04 -7.57
N THR A 227 -0.58 6.25 -8.71
CA THR A 227 -1.51 5.29 -9.31
C THR A 227 -0.80 3.98 -9.66
N ASP A 228 0.34 4.06 -10.32
CA ASP A 228 1.18 2.91 -10.65
C ASP A 228 1.70 2.19 -9.39
N TYR A 229 2.05 2.96 -8.36
CA TYR A 229 2.49 2.38 -7.10
C TYR A 229 1.36 1.62 -6.40
N ILE A 230 0.14 2.14 -6.37
CA ILE A 230 -1.02 1.45 -5.76
C ILE A 230 -1.32 0.15 -6.53
N PHE A 231 -1.26 0.18 -7.86
CA PHE A 231 -1.37 -1.03 -8.67
C PHE A 231 -0.27 -2.05 -8.31
N TYR A 232 0.99 -1.63 -8.23
CA TYR A 232 2.10 -2.47 -7.78
C TYR A 232 1.87 -3.01 -6.37
N TYR A 233 1.43 -2.17 -5.43
CA TYR A 233 1.18 -2.52 -4.03
C TYR A 233 0.12 -3.63 -3.91
N ASN A 234 -0.95 -3.54 -4.67
CA ASN A 234 -2.02 -4.53 -4.65
C ASN A 234 -1.62 -5.85 -5.34
N ASN A 235 -0.97 -5.77 -6.51
CA ASN A 235 -0.83 -6.92 -7.40
C ASN A 235 0.55 -7.59 -7.41
N LYS A 236 1.62 -6.85 -7.05
CA LYS A 236 3.00 -7.33 -7.23
C LYS A 236 3.81 -7.33 -5.94
N ARG A 237 3.42 -6.51 -4.96
CA ARG A 237 4.17 -6.36 -3.73
C ARG A 237 3.87 -7.50 -2.76
N ILE A 238 4.91 -8.27 -2.37
CA ILE A 238 4.77 -9.33 -1.37
C ILE A 238 4.39 -8.74 -0.01
N LYS A 239 3.27 -9.20 0.55
CA LYS A 239 2.79 -8.91 1.89
C LYS A 239 3.22 -10.07 2.81
N ALA A 240 4.29 -9.88 3.59
CA ALA A 240 4.91 -10.94 4.40
C ALA A 240 3.97 -11.61 5.42
N LYS A 241 2.91 -10.91 5.88
CA LYS A 241 1.90 -11.46 6.78
C LYS A 241 1.07 -12.58 6.14
N LEU A 242 0.79 -12.47 4.85
CA LEU A 242 -0.08 -13.39 4.12
C LEU A 242 0.65 -14.66 3.64
N LYS A 243 1.90 -14.87 4.05
CA LYS A 243 2.82 -15.99 3.78
C LYS A 243 2.95 -16.43 2.31
N HIS A 244 1.96 -16.23 1.51
CA HIS A 244 1.90 -16.50 0.06
C HIS A 244 0.87 -15.54 -0.54
N THR A 245 1.27 -14.54 -1.32
CA THR A 245 0.31 -13.88 -2.20
C THR A 245 1.01 -13.16 -3.33
N LYS A 246 1.01 -13.83 -4.39
CA LYS A 246 0.02 -13.49 -5.47
C LYS A 246 -1.38 -13.75 -4.93
N ILE A 247 -2.27 -12.76 -4.98
CA ILE A 247 -3.70 -13.03 -5.14
C ILE A 247 -3.72 -13.89 -6.39
N SER A 248 -4.01 -15.20 -6.23
CA SER A 248 -4.08 -16.08 -7.39
C SER A 248 -5.22 -15.54 -8.24
N SER A 249 -5.01 -15.50 -9.55
CA SER A 249 -6.04 -15.20 -10.54
C SER A 249 -7.28 -16.12 -10.42
N GLU A 250 -7.25 -17.10 -9.55
CA GLU A 250 -8.33 -18.04 -9.24
C GLU A 250 -9.30 -17.51 -8.16
N GLU A 251 -8.87 -16.65 -7.23
CA GLU A 251 -9.78 -15.97 -6.31
C GLU A 251 -10.57 -14.81 -6.97
N ILE A 252 -10.18 -14.42 -8.19
CA ILE A 252 -10.90 -13.44 -9.03
C ILE A 252 -12.13 -14.07 -9.69
N SER A 253 -12.23 -15.40 -9.80
CA SER A 253 -13.34 -16.10 -10.46
C SER A 253 -14.61 -16.19 -9.61
N ASP A 254 -14.51 -15.94 -8.30
CA ASP A 254 -15.67 -15.99 -7.40
C ASP A 254 -16.11 -14.57 -6.99
N GLY A 255 -16.74 -13.89 -7.92
CA GLY A 255 -17.62 -12.74 -7.65
C GLY A 255 -17.02 -11.35 -7.63
N ARG A 256 -15.78 -11.08 -8.07
CA ARG A 256 -15.23 -9.71 -8.12
C ARG A 256 -14.83 -9.26 -9.53
N LYS A 257 -15.84 -8.82 -10.28
CA LYS A 257 -15.72 -8.17 -11.61
C LYS A 257 -15.20 -6.71 -11.58
N TYR A 258 -14.40 -6.28 -10.62
CA TYR A 258 -14.09 -4.85 -10.44
C TYR A 258 -12.67 -4.40 -10.74
N SER A 259 -11.76 -5.31 -11.11
CA SER A 259 -10.39 -4.96 -11.50
C SER A 259 -10.13 -4.92 -13.01
N LEU A 260 -11.12 -5.30 -13.85
CA LEU A 260 -10.93 -5.43 -15.31
C LEU A 260 -11.35 -4.23 -16.15
N LEU A 261 -11.86 -3.16 -15.55
CA LEU A 261 -12.32 -1.97 -16.30
C LEU A 261 -11.21 -0.99 -16.69
N PHE A 262 -9.98 -1.17 -16.19
CA PHE A 262 -8.83 -0.32 -16.57
C PHE A 262 -7.89 -0.90 -17.64
N LEU A 263 -8.15 -2.11 -18.13
CA LEU A 263 -7.30 -2.77 -19.16
C LEU A 263 -7.79 -2.56 -20.60
N CYS A 264 -8.93 -1.89 -20.81
CA CYS A 264 -9.51 -1.69 -22.16
C CYS A 264 -9.28 -0.32 -22.79
N VAL A 265 -8.45 0.57 -22.24
CA VAL A 265 -8.26 1.93 -22.82
C VAL A 265 -6.87 2.17 -23.42
N LYS A 266 -6.02 1.17 -23.56
CA LYS A 266 -4.70 1.35 -24.21
C LYS A 266 -4.40 0.38 -25.35
N VAL A 267 -5.38 0.05 -26.20
CA VAL A 267 -5.09 -0.57 -27.51
C VAL A 267 -6.08 0.00 -28.54
N GLU A 268 -5.91 1.23 -28.92
CA GLU A 268 -6.38 1.79 -30.20
C GLU A 268 -5.79 3.19 -30.40
N VAL A 269 -4.50 3.28 -30.71
CA VAL A 269 -3.94 4.30 -31.60
C VAL A 269 -2.65 3.73 -32.18
N SER A 270 -2.77 3.00 -33.27
CA SER A 270 -1.75 2.89 -34.30
C SER A 270 -2.36 2.18 -35.51
N CYS A 271 -2.91 2.95 -36.41
CA CYS A 271 -2.88 2.78 -37.84
C CYS A 271 -2.90 4.17 -38.47
#